data_5709f5d368c29b4a0d68af7eb11a94fa
#
_entry.id   5709f5d368c29b4a0d68af7eb11a94fa
#
_cell.length_a   1.000
_cell.length_b   1.000
_cell.length_c   1.000
_cell.angle_alpha   90.00
_cell.angle_beta   90.00
_cell.angle_gamma   90.00
#
_symmetry.space_group_name_H-M   'P 1'
#
loop_
_entity.id
_entity.type
_entity.pdbx_description
1 polymer ?
#
loop_
_entity_poly.entity_id
_entity_poly.type
_entity_poly.pdbx_seq_one_letter_code
_entity_poly.pdbx_strand_id
1 'polypeptide(L)'
;VGGLEGLVAGTTTVFDTSFARTALTGSLSRVAHGLNHVGMRAVLACEVSDRGGAMAREEALEECVGYATRARGRYRGAIALGALGGLSDDALSGVKDARAKLDLLLLARLAEDAREEDESRKHFGASAAERLVAAGLTGARAVLSHGVHLTWPELSALITQGTWLVHSARSNMFSQTGRATVSKFGVRGCF
;
A
#
# COMPACT_ATOMS: atom_id res chain seq x y z
N VAL A 1 8.51 -1.93 -20.31
CA VAL A 1 7.51 -2.89 -20.80
C VAL A 1 6.18 -2.64 -20.10
N GLY A 2 6.02 -2.89 -18.80
CA GLY A 2 4.74 -2.78 -18.09
C GLY A 2 4.01 -1.44 -18.22
N GLY A 3 4.74 -0.31 -18.24
CA GLY A 3 4.14 1.00 -18.46
C GLY A 3 3.51 1.14 -19.85
N LEU A 4 4.15 0.59 -20.89
CA LEU A 4 3.61 0.61 -22.25
C LEU A 4 2.37 -0.30 -22.37
N GLU A 5 2.43 -1.50 -21.81
CA GLU A 5 1.30 -2.43 -21.77
C GLU A 5 0.10 -1.82 -21.03
N GLY A 6 0.35 -1.15 -19.89
CA GLY A 6 -0.68 -0.43 -19.17
C GLY A 6 -1.35 0.65 -20.01
N LEU A 7 -0.58 1.46 -20.75
CA LEU A 7 -1.13 2.50 -21.64
C LEU A 7 -1.96 1.91 -22.78
N VAL A 8 -1.50 0.83 -23.40
CA VAL A 8 -2.25 0.12 -24.45
C VAL A 8 -3.57 -0.42 -23.89
N ALA A 9 -3.59 -0.84 -22.63
CA ALA A 9 -4.80 -1.27 -21.93
C ALA A 9 -5.67 -0.11 -21.38
N GLY A 10 -5.30 1.15 -21.66
CA GLY A 10 -6.06 2.33 -21.25
C GLY A 10 -5.68 2.88 -19.86
N THR A 11 -4.69 2.32 -19.19
CA THR A 11 -4.21 2.81 -17.90
C THR A 11 -3.39 4.08 -18.08
N THR A 12 -3.80 5.18 -17.48
CA THR A 12 -3.11 6.47 -17.58
C THR A 12 -2.34 6.86 -16.32
N THR A 13 -2.63 6.22 -15.22
CA THR A 13 -2.00 6.46 -13.91
C THR A 13 -1.85 5.15 -13.16
N VAL A 14 -0.68 4.90 -12.61
CA VAL A 14 -0.42 3.70 -11.80
C VAL A 14 -0.06 4.07 -10.36
N PHE A 15 -0.49 3.23 -9.44
CA PHE A 15 0.07 3.15 -8.09
C PHE A 15 1.00 1.93 -8.09
N ASP A 16 2.29 2.17 -7.92
CA ASP A 16 3.30 1.12 -7.97
C ASP A 16 4.00 0.97 -6.62
N THR A 17 4.07 -0.27 -6.15
CA THR A 17 4.79 -0.64 -4.94
C THR A 17 5.95 -1.51 -5.32
N SER A 18 7.17 -0.99 -5.19
CA SER A 18 8.37 -1.74 -5.52
C SER A 18 8.99 -2.40 -4.28
N PHE A 19 9.46 -3.62 -4.48
CA PHE A 19 10.21 -4.38 -3.49
C PHE A 19 11.60 -4.69 -4.04
N ALA A 20 12.58 -3.84 -3.70
CA ALA A 20 13.96 -4.02 -4.13
C ALA A 20 14.83 -4.45 -2.95
N ARG A 21 15.29 -5.70 -2.94
CA ARG A 21 16.11 -6.23 -1.83
C ARG A 21 17.55 -5.71 -1.80
N THR A 22 18.12 -5.43 -2.97
CA THR A 22 19.57 -5.21 -3.12
C THR A 22 19.92 -3.85 -3.72
N ALA A 23 18.95 -3.06 -4.13
CA ALA A 23 19.18 -1.76 -4.79
C ALA A 23 18.03 -0.79 -4.46
N LEU A 24 17.77 -0.62 -3.19
CA LEU A 24 16.61 0.13 -2.70
C LEU A 24 16.80 1.63 -2.94
N THR A 25 17.93 2.18 -2.51
CA THR A 25 18.24 3.61 -2.66
C THR A 25 18.26 4.05 -4.13
N GLY A 26 17.44 5.05 -4.46
CA GLY A 26 17.28 5.57 -5.82
C GLY A 26 16.41 4.69 -6.74
N SER A 27 15.80 3.60 -6.23
CA SER A 27 14.98 2.70 -7.03
C SER A 27 13.74 3.39 -7.59
N LEU A 28 13.05 4.19 -6.79
CA LEU A 28 11.85 4.92 -7.23
C LEU A 28 12.15 5.93 -8.33
N SER A 29 13.30 6.59 -8.26
CA SER A 29 13.75 7.50 -9.33
C SER A 29 13.99 6.75 -10.65
N ARG A 30 14.52 5.53 -10.60
CA ARG A 30 14.72 4.69 -11.79
C ARG A 30 13.39 4.23 -12.38
N VAL A 31 12.43 3.83 -11.55
CA VAL A 31 11.07 3.49 -11.99
C VAL A 31 10.40 4.70 -12.64
N ALA A 32 10.45 5.86 -12.01
CA ALA A 32 9.92 7.11 -12.56
C ALA A 32 10.55 7.44 -13.92
N HIS A 33 11.88 7.29 -14.04
CA HIS A 33 12.59 7.51 -15.31
C HIS A 33 12.06 6.56 -16.40
N GLY A 34 11.90 5.27 -16.10
CA GLY A 34 11.33 4.31 -17.05
C GLY A 34 9.90 4.65 -17.49
N LEU A 35 9.04 5.04 -16.54
CA LEU A 35 7.66 5.45 -16.83
C LEU A 35 7.58 6.77 -17.61
N ASN A 36 8.57 7.65 -17.44
CA ASN A 36 8.61 8.92 -18.17
C ASN A 36 8.80 8.74 -19.68
N HIS A 37 9.50 7.69 -20.11
CA HIS A 37 9.68 7.40 -21.54
C HIS A 37 8.35 7.10 -22.24
N VAL A 38 7.37 6.57 -21.52
CA VAL A 38 6.04 6.26 -22.06
C VAL A 38 4.97 7.29 -21.67
N GLY A 39 5.34 8.33 -20.93
CA GLY A 39 4.44 9.42 -20.56
C GLY A 39 3.39 9.08 -19.49
N MET A 40 3.54 7.99 -18.77
CA MET A 40 2.59 7.53 -17.74
C MET A 40 2.72 8.37 -16.46
N ARG A 41 1.59 8.65 -15.80
CA ARG A 41 1.56 9.21 -14.44
C ARG A 41 1.72 8.09 -13.42
N ALA A 42 2.39 8.38 -12.29
CA ALA A 42 2.56 7.39 -11.24
C ALA A 42 2.60 7.97 -9.82
N VAL A 43 2.10 7.17 -8.88
CA VAL A 43 2.39 7.27 -7.46
C VAL A 43 3.29 6.08 -7.12
N LEU A 44 4.51 6.37 -6.67
CA LEU A 44 5.55 5.35 -6.46
C LEU A 44 5.89 5.23 -4.98
N ALA A 45 6.02 4.00 -4.52
CA ALA A 45 6.38 3.68 -3.15
C ALA A 45 7.31 2.47 -3.08
N CYS A 46 8.19 2.43 -2.09
CA CYS A 46 8.85 1.21 -1.65
C CYS A 46 8.04 0.51 -0.57
N GLU A 47 8.12 -0.81 -0.55
CA GLU A 47 7.52 -1.61 0.51
C GLU A 47 8.35 -1.51 1.80
N VAL A 48 7.78 -0.93 2.83
CA VAL A 48 8.30 -0.91 4.20
C VAL A 48 7.91 -2.23 4.87
N SER A 49 8.90 -3.02 5.27
CA SER A 49 8.71 -4.39 5.76
C SER A 49 9.79 -4.77 6.78
N ASP A 50 9.43 -5.60 7.76
CA ASP A 50 10.40 -6.15 8.73
C ASP A 50 11.17 -7.38 8.21
N ARG A 51 10.87 -7.88 7.00
CA ARG A 51 11.51 -9.08 6.44
C ARG A 51 13.03 -8.98 6.28
N GLY A 52 13.55 -7.77 6.11
CA GLY A 52 14.99 -7.49 6.02
C GLY A 52 15.61 -6.97 7.32
N GLY A 53 14.84 -6.93 8.41
CA GLY A 53 15.24 -6.33 9.68
C GLY A 53 15.05 -4.81 9.70
N ALA A 54 15.39 -4.19 10.85
CA ALA A 54 15.15 -2.76 11.11
C ALA A 54 15.88 -1.85 10.10
N MET A 55 17.14 -2.17 9.77
CA MET A 55 17.93 -1.36 8.84
C MET A 55 17.29 -1.29 7.44
N ALA A 56 16.84 -2.42 6.90
CA ALA A 56 16.20 -2.47 5.59
C ALA A 56 14.85 -1.74 5.61
N ARG A 57 14.12 -1.81 6.71
CA ARG A 57 12.88 -1.07 6.94
C ARG A 57 13.12 0.44 6.92
N GLU A 58 14.11 0.90 7.64
CA GLU A 58 14.48 2.32 7.70
C GLU A 58 14.93 2.83 6.33
N GLU A 59 15.78 2.08 5.62
CA GLU A 59 16.21 2.42 4.26
C GLU A 59 15.03 2.54 3.29
N ALA A 60 14.03 1.64 3.39
CA ALA A 60 12.83 1.71 2.58
C ALA A 60 12.00 2.98 2.88
N LEU A 61 11.87 3.32 4.14
CA LEU A 61 11.15 4.52 4.57
C LEU A 61 11.89 5.80 4.11
N GLU A 62 13.21 5.83 4.24
CA GLU A 62 14.05 6.93 3.75
C GLU A 62 13.96 7.11 2.24
N GLU A 63 13.96 6.02 1.46
CA GLU A 63 13.77 6.11 0.00
C GLU A 63 12.39 6.68 -0.34
N CYS A 64 11.31 6.23 0.33
CA CYS A 64 9.95 6.77 0.11
C CYS A 64 9.89 8.27 0.41
N VAL A 65 10.38 8.69 1.56
CA VAL A 65 10.42 10.10 2.01
C VAL A 65 11.30 10.93 1.08
N GLY A 66 12.52 10.46 0.82
CA GLY A 66 13.48 11.14 -0.05
C GLY A 66 12.97 11.28 -1.49
N TYR A 67 12.31 10.24 -2.03
CA TYR A 67 11.68 10.34 -3.34
C TYR A 67 10.51 11.33 -3.33
N ALA A 68 9.63 11.26 -2.34
CA ALA A 68 8.45 12.12 -2.26
C ALA A 68 8.82 13.62 -2.23
N THR A 69 9.90 13.98 -1.55
CA THR A 69 10.37 15.38 -1.52
C THR A 69 10.88 15.87 -2.87
N ARG A 70 11.38 14.97 -3.71
CA ARG A 70 11.95 15.29 -5.04
C ARG A 70 10.95 15.12 -6.19
N ALA A 71 9.91 14.28 -6.01
CA ALA A 71 8.94 13.96 -7.05
C ALA A 71 8.22 15.23 -7.57
N ARG A 72 8.13 15.38 -8.88
CA ARG A 72 7.53 16.53 -9.56
C ARG A 72 6.72 16.10 -10.79
N GLY A 73 5.93 17.02 -11.31
CA GLY A 73 5.19 16.82 -12.56
C GLY A 73 4.13 15.73 -12.41
N ARG A 74 4.27 14.63 -13.19
CA ARG A 74 3.32 13.50 -13.21
C ARG A 74 3.60 12.43 -12.17
N TYR A 75 4.58 12.64 -11.28
CA TYR A 75 4.99 11.68 -10.26
C TYR A 75 4.71 12.19 -8.87
N ARG A 76 4.35 11.26 -7.98
CA ARG A 76 4.20 11.50 -6.54
C ARG A 76 4.86 10.36 -5.80
N GLY A 77 5.37 10.63 -4.61
CA GLY A 77 5.82 9.62 -3.67
C GLY A 77 4.70 9.19 -2.72
N ALA A 78 4.78 7.96 -2.29
CA ALA A 78 3.93 7.37 -1.26
C ALA A 78 4.76 6.43 -0.39
N ILE A 79 4.17 5.89 0.67
CA ILE A 79 4.73 4.80 1.47
C ILE A 79 3.88 3.57 1.23
N ALA A 80 4.49 2.43 0.97
CA ALA A 80 3.79 1.16 0.91
C ALA A 80 4.12 0.30 2.14
N LEU A 81 3.12 -0.37 2.71
CA LEU A 81 3.33 -1.37 3.75
C LEU A 81 3.42 -2.76 3.13
N GLY A 82 4.37 -3.55 3.63
CA GLY A 82 4.48 -4.97 3.35
C GLY A 82 3.36 -5.79 3.99
N ALA A 83 3.56 -7.11 4.05
CA ALA A 83 2.58 -8.01 4.66
C ALA A 83 2.31 -7.62 6.12
N LEU A 84 1.08 -7.21 6.39
CA LEU A 84 0.66 -6.65 7.69
C LEU A 84 0.64 -7.69 8.82
N GLY A 85 0.47 -8.97 8.49
CA GLY A 85 0.45 -10.04 9.48
C GLY A 85 1.73 -10.16 10.32
N GLY A 86 2.87 -9.75 9.77
CA GLY A 86 4.16 -9.76 10.45
C GLY A 86 4.83 -8.40 10.64
N LEU A 87 4.14 -7.32 10.29
CA LEU A 87 4.70 -5.96 10.40
C LEU A 87 4.61 -5.46 11.84
N SER A 88 5.73 -5.03 12.42
CA SER A 88 5.83 -4.58 13.82
C SER A 88 5.11 -3.25 14.07
N ASP A 89 4.77 -3.00 15.33
CA ASP A 89 4.21 -1.71 15.75
C ASP A 89 5.23 -0.57 15.62
N ASP A 90 6.53 -0.87 15.76
CA ASP A 90 7.61 0.08 15.48
C ASP A 90 7.59 0.53 14.01
N ALA A 91 7.37 -0.41 13.07
CA ALA A 91 7.23 -0.07 11.66
C ALA A 91 6.01 0.83 11.42
N LEU A 92 4.87 0.52 12.02
CA LEU A 92 3.66 1.34 11.91
C LEU A 92 3.87 2.74 12.48
N SER A 93 4.57 2.86 13.63
CA SER A 93 4.92 4.13 14.25
C SER A 93 5.83 4.98 13.36
N GLY A 94 6.89 4.40 12.82
CA GLY A 94 7.81 5.09 11.90
C GLY A 94 7.11 5.61 10.64
N VAL A 95 6.20 4.81 10.08
CA VAL A 95 5.39 5.21 8.92
C VAL A 95 4.42 6.34 9.29
N LYS A 96 3.78 6.29 10.47
CA LYS A 96 2.92 7.37 10.96
C LYS A 96 3.68 8.69 11.05
N ASP A 97 4.88 8.67 11.64
CA ASP A 97 5.71 9.86 11.81
C ASP A 97 6.16 10.45 10.47
N ALA A 98 6.55 9.59 9.53
CA ALA A 98 6.92 10.02 8.18
C ALA A 98 5.75 10.64 7.42
N ARG A 99 4.54 10.05 7.53
CA ARG A 99 3.33 10.60 6.93
C ARG A 99 2.94 11.96 7.51
N ALA A 100 3.05 12.12 8.82
CA ALA A 100 2.72 13.37 9.49
C ALA A 100 3.57 14.56 8.99
N LYS A 101 4.83 14.30 8.64
CA LYS A 101 5.77 15.34 8.14
C LYS A 101 5.47 15.80 6.72
N LEU A 102 4.98 14.93 5.83
CA LEU A 102 4.89 15.18 4.39
C LEU A 102 3.50 14.93 3.80
N ASP A 103 2.50 14.64 4.62
CA ASP A 103 1.14 14.26 4.18
C ASP A 103 1.14 13.19 3.06
N LEU A 104 1.94 12.14 3.24
CA LEU A 104 2.12 11.10 2.23
C LEU A 104 0.91 10.16 2.14
N LEU A 105 0.62 9.71 0.91
CA LEU A 105 -0.28 8.60 0.68
C LEU A 105 0.29 7.32 1.28
N LEU A 106 -0.57 6.51 1.86
CA LEU A 106 -0.26 5.15 2.29
C LEU A 106 -0.87 4.16 1.31
N LEU A 107 -0.08 3.19 0.88
CA LEU A 107 -0.52 2.05 0.09
C LEU A 107 -0.32 0.80 0.92
N ALA A 108 -1.31 -0.11 0.97
CA ALA A 108 -1.14 -1.40 1.59
C ALA A 108 -2.04 -2.45 0.97
N ARG A 109 -1.58 -3.70 0.99
CA ARG A 109 -2.46 -4.86 0.80
C ARG A 109 -3.06 -5.18 2.17
N LEU A 110 -4.36 -5.36 2.23
CA LEU A 110 -5.08 -5.61 3.47
C LEU A 110 -6.04 -6.78 3.32
N ALA A 111 -5.95 -7.73 4.24
CA ALA A 111 -6.85 -8.86 4.31
C ALA A 111 -6.99 -9.59 2.95
N GLU A 112 -5.88 -9.77 2.25
CA GLU A 112 -5.82 -10.50 0.99
C GLU A 112 -5.98 -12.00 1.22
N ASP A 113 -5.28 -12.55 2.22
CA ASP A 113 -5.26 -13.97 2.60
C ASP A 113 -5.70 -14.11 4.07
N ALA A 114 -6.48 -15.13 4.36
CA ALA A 114 -6.93 -15.45 5.74
C ALA A 114 -5.75 -15.66 6.69
N ARG A 115 -4.65 -16.25 6.20
CA ARG A 115 -3.43 -16.47 7.00
C ARG A 115 -2.79 -15.16 7.49
N GLU A 116 -2.86 -14.10 6.71
CA GLU A 116 -2.35 -12.80 7.13
C GLU A 116 -3.13 -12.29 8.36
N GLU A 117 -4.44 -12.44 8.36
CA GLU A 117 -5.30 -12.07 9.48
C GLU A 117 -5.05 -12.95 10.72
N ASP A 118 -4.89 -14.25 10.53
CA ASP A 118 -4.56 -15.19 11.61
C ASP A 118 -3.18 -14.88 12.22
N GLU A 119 -2.17 -14.60 11.40
CA GLU A 119 -0.85 -14.20 11.86
C GLU A 119 -0.89 -12.88 12.64
N SER A 120 -1.62 -11.87 12.16
CA SER A 120 -1.77 -10.60 12.86
C SER A 120 -2.42 -10.78 14.23
N ARG A 121 -3.52 -11.53 14.31
CA ARG A 121 -4.19 -11.81 15.58
C ARG A 121 -3.32 -12.62 16.54
N LYS A 122 -2.57 -13.60 16.03
CA LYS A 122 -1.67 -14.43 16.83
C LYS A 122 -0.50 -13.64 17.42
N HIS A 123 0.12 -12.76 16.65
CA HIS A 123 1.31 -12.03 17.07
C HIS A 123 0.99 -10.76 17.85
N PHE A 124 -0.11 -10.09 17.52
CA PHE A 124 -0.42 -8.76 18.03
C PHE A 124 -1.77 -8.67 18.75
N GLY A 125 -2.55 -9.74 18.79
CA GLY A 125 -3.86 -9.76 19.46
C GLY A 125 -4.97 -9.02 18.70
N ALA A 126 -4.69 -8.51 17.51
CA ALA A 126 -5.61 -7.71 16.70
C ALA A 126 -5.46 -8.02 15.21
N SER A 127 -6.49 -7.77 14.42
CA SER A 127 -6.41 -7.89 12.97
C SER A 127 -5.53 -6.81 12.35
N ALA A 128 -5.09 -7.04 11.11
CA ALA A 128 -4.33 -6.05 10.36
C ALA A 128 -5.11 -4.73 10.21
N ALA A 129 -6.41 -4.79 9.97
CA ALA A 129 -7.28 -3.62 9.86
C ALA A 129 -7.39 -2.86 11.19
N GLU A 130 -7.63 -3.56 12.30
CA GLU A 130 -7.69 -2.98 13.64
C GLU A 130 -6.39 -2.26 14.00
N ARG A 131 -5.24 -2.86 13.68
CA ARG A 131 -3.92 -2.26 13.91
C ARG A 131 -3.68 -1.00 13.09
N LEU A 132 -4.06 -0.98 11.81
CA LEU A 132 -3.97 0.22 10.98
C LEU A 132 -4.84 1.36 11.51
N VAL A 133 -6.06 1.04 11.94
CA VAL A 133 -6.97 2.02 12.58
C VAL A 133 -6.37 2.57 13.86
N ALA A 134 -5.89 1.70 14.76
CA ALA A 134 -5.28 2.10 16.04
C ALA A 134 -4.00 2.95 15.83
N ALA A 135 -3.20 2.63 14.81
CA ALA A 135 -2.02 3.41 14.46
C ALA A 135 -2.35 4.76 13.79
N GLY A 136 -3.61 5.03 13.41
CA GLY A 136 -4.00 6.23 12.67
C GLY A 136 -3.47 6.24 11.22
N LEU A 137 -3.31 5.08 10.63
CA LEU A 137 -2.79 4.88 9.27
C LEU A 137 -3.88 4.69 8.22
N THR A 138 -5.12 5.00 8.56
CA THR A 138 -6.31 4.94 7.72
C THR A 138 -6.79 6.34 7.30
N GLY A 139 -7.94 6.44 6.65
CA GLY A 139 -8.53 7.72 6.23
C GLY A 139 -8.26 8.08 4.78
N ALA A 140 -8.62 9.30 4.38
CA ALA A 140 -8.61 9.77 2.98
C ALA A 140 -7.24 9.71 2.27
N ARG A 141 -6.16 9.57 3.03
CA ARG A 141 -4.79 9.43 2.51
C ARG A 141 -4.28 7.98 2.59
N ALA A 142 -5.16 7.01 2.73
CA ALA A 142 -4.83 5.58 2.69
C ALA A 142 -5.60 4.89 1.55
N VAL A 143 -4.89 4.11 0.75
CA VAL A 143 -5.40 3.29 -0.35
C VAL A 143 -5.06 1.84 -0.02
N LEU A 144 -6.06 1.08 0.37
CA LEU A 144 -5.93 -0.31 0.79
C LEU A 144 -6.51 -1.23 -0.29
N SER A 145 -5.76 -2.22 -0.70
CA SER A 145 -6.18 -3.16 -1.75
C SER A 145 -6.63 -4.50 -1.18
N HIS A 146 -7.35 -5.25 -1.99
CA HIS A 146 -7.92 -6.58 -1.74
C HIS A 146 -9.15 -6.61 -0.83
N GLY A 147 -9.02 -6.52 0.47
CA GLY A 147 -10.13 -6.52 1.43
C GLY A 147 -11.01 -7.77 1.40
N VAL A 148 -10.44 -8.94 1.04
CA VAL A 148 -11.18 -10.20 0.84
C VAL A 148 -11.73 -10.74 2.16
N HIS A 149 -10.90 -10.73 3.19
CA HIS A 149 -11.20 -11.31 4.50
C HIS A 149 -11.57 -10.26 5.56
N LEU A 150 -11.90 -9.03 5.17
CA LEU A 150 -12.40 -8.03 6.09
C LEU A 150 -13.76 -8.44 6.68
N THR A 151 -13.87 -8.35 7.99
CA THR A 151 -15.15 -8.46 8.69
C THR A 151 -15.98 -7.18 8.47
N TRP A 152 -17.30 -7.27 8.72
CA TRP A 152 -18.16 -6.09 8.58
C TRP A 152 -17.79 -4.94 9.52
N PRO A 153 -17.44 -5.15 10.81
CA PRO A 153 -16.97 -4.07 11.66
C PRO A 153 -15.71 -3.37 11.15
N GLU A 154 -14.71 -4.12 10.69
CA GLU A 154 -13.47 -3.58 10.12
C GLU A 154 -13.75 -2.75 8.86
N LEU A 155 -14.52 -3.30 7.94
CA LEU A 155 -14.92 -2.59 6.73
C LEU A 155 -15.65 -1.29 7.04
N SER A 156 -16.62 -1.33 7.98
CA SER A 156 -17.38 -0.17 8.41
C SER A 156 -16.48 0.91 9.02
N ALA A 157 -15.51 0.53 9.85
CA ALA A 157 -14.55 1.46 10.43
C ALA A 157 -13.71 2.17 9.35
N LEU A 158 -13.20 1.41 8.35
CA LEU A 158 -12.42 1.97 7.25
C LEU A 158 -13.25 2.94 6.38
N ILE A 159 -14.49 2.58 6.06
CA ILE A 159 -15.42 3.43 5.29
C ILE A 159 -15.73 4.72 6.06
N THR A 160 -16.03 4.63 7.37
CA THR A 160 -16.35 5.79 8.21
C THR A 160 -15.19 6.79 8.26
N GLN A 161 -13.97 6.30 8.22
CA GLN A 161 -12.76 7.15 8.18
C GLN A 161 -12.44 7.69 6.78
N GLY A 162 -13.19 7.29 5.76
CA GLY A 162 -12.96 7.73 4.38
C GLY A 162 -11.77 7.07 3.70
N THR A 163 -11.37 5.87 4.15
CA THR A 163 -10.28 5.09 3.56
C THR A 163 -10.69 4.57 2.18
N TRP A 164 -9.78 4.64 1.22
CA TRP A 164 -9.98 4.08 -0.10
C TRP A 164 -9.71 2.57 -0.10
N LEU A 165 -10.69 1.82 -0.60
CA LEU A 165 -10.56 0.37 -0.78
C LEU A 165 -10.56 0.03 -2.27
N VAL A 166 -9.54 -0.71 -2.71
CA VAL A 166 -9.38 -1.13 -4.12
C VAL A 166 -9.60 -2.62 -4.24
N HIS A 167 -10.59 -3.01 -5.03
CA HIS A 167 -10.86 -4.41 -5.31
C HIS A 167 -9.95 -4.96 -6.40
N SER A 168 -9.04 -5.85 -6.03
CA SER A 168 -8.07 -6.48 -6.94
C SER A 168 -8.58 -7.80 -7.51
N ALA A 169 -9.73 -7.78 -8.22
CA ALA A 169 -10.46 -8.98 -8.64
C ALA A 169 -9.57 -9.99 -9.38
N ARG A 170 -8.79 -9.54 -10.38
CA ARG A 170 -7.92 -10.42 -11.17
C ARG A 170 -6.84 -11.08 -10.31
N SER A 171 -6.19 -10.30 -9.42
CA SER A 171 -5.18 -10.81 -8.50
C SER A 171 -5.78 -11.84 -7.54
N ASN A 172 -6.94 -11.52 -6.94
CA ASN A 172 -7.62 -12.41 -6.00
C ASN A 172 -8.03 -13.74 -6.67
N MET A 173 -8.51 -13.69 -7.91
CA MET A 173 -8.86 -14.90 -8.68
C MET A 173 -7.61 -15.72 -9.01
N PHE A 174 -6.54 -15.08 -9.43
CA PHE A 174 -5.28 -15.75 -9.77
C PHE A 174 -4.66 -16.43 -8.54
N SER A 175 -4.63 -15.75 -7.40
CA SER A 175 -4.08 -16.24 -6.14
C SER A 175 -5.05 -17.13 -5.36
N GLN A 176 -6.29 -17.31 -5.85
CA GLN A 176 -7.35 -18.11 -5.19
C GLN A 176 -7.65 -17.66 -3.75
N THR A 177 -7.44 -16.39 -3.44
CA THR A 177 -7.65 -15.84 -2.09
C THR A 177 -9.12 -15.60 -1.76
N GLY A 178 -9.99 -15.57 -2.76
CA GLY A 178 -11.42 -15.36 -2.58
C GLY A 178 -11.96 -14.11 -3.26
N ARG A 179 -13.16 -13.69 -2.86
CA ARG A 179 -13.85 -12.52 -3.41
C ARG A 179 -14.22 -11.54 -2.30
N ALA A 180 -13.76 -10.33 -2.41
CA ALA A 180 -14.19 -9.26 -1.51
C ALA A 180 -15.69 -8.97 -1.66
N THR A 181 -16.35 -8.61 -0.56
CA THR A 181 -17.79 -8.28 -0.57
C THR A 181 -17.99 -6.83 -1.05
N VAL A 182 -17.72 -6.59 -2.34
CA VAL A 182 -17.71 -5.25 -2.97
C VAL A 182 -19.05 -4.52 -2.83
N SER A 183 -20.18 -5.24 -2.81
CA SER A 183 -21.50 -4.65 -2.61
C SER A 183 -21.67 -3.93 -1.26
N LYS A 184 -20.79 -4.20 -0.31
CA LYS A 184 -20.76 -3.51 0.98
C LYS A 184 -19.78 -2.33 1.01
N PHE A 185 -18.91 -2.21 0.01
CA PHE A 185 -18.11 -1.01 -0.18
C PHE A 185 -19.07 0.07 -0.69
N GLY A 186 -19.34 1.09 0.07
CA GLY A 186 -20.22 2.18 -0.37
C GLY A 186 -19.73 2.82 -1.68
N VAL A 187 -20.57 3.64 -2.30
CA VAL A 187 -20.36 4.28 -3.63
C VAL A 187 -19.09 5.15 -3.71
N ARG A 188 -18.34 5.31 -2.64
CA ARG A 188 -17.12 6.14 -2.57
C ARG A 188 -15.82 5.40 -2.84
N GLY A 189 -15.85 4.14 -3.05
CA GLY A 189 -14.63 3.40 -3.24
C GLY A 189 -14.77 2.33 -4.28
N CYS A 190 -13.81 2.23 -5.13
CA CYS A 190 -13.49 1.02 -5.86
C CYS A 190 -13.90 0.95 -7.30
N PHE A 191 -12.98 1.34 -8.11
CA PHE A 191 -12.88 0.75 -9.45
C PHE A 191 -11.45 0.27 -9.67
#